data_fcc2d3d35bcbb91191be286221e6dc70
#
_entry.id   fcc2d3d35bcbb91191be286221e6dc70
#
_cell.length_a   1.000
_cell.length_b   1.000
_cell.length_c   1.000
_cell.angle_alpha   90.00
_cell.angle_beta   90.00
_cell.angle_gamma   90.00
#
_symmetry.space_group_name_H-M   'P 1'
#
loop_
_entity.id
_entity.type
_entity.pdbx_description
1 polymer ?
#
loop_
_entity_poly.entity_id
_entity_poly.type
_entity_poly.pdbx_seq_one_letter_code
_entity_poly.pdbx_strand_id
1 'polypeptide(L)'
;YEISACLVGSEMCIRDSLKENPKSPYTAGSQRNLIYKQLLTCPCCGSPLTKDDFYIDPDRKSVEIYCSDKHCFFYKYKDNRISIPVYMVDEEIYAKCPTVILSTVDKFARLPWDVNTNALFGRVDRKCSRDGYVAIGSEHPKHKKTDRLPAATITQVRPFLPPELIIQDELHLITGPLGTVYGAYETIIEDMCTYDGIKPKYVVSTATIKNASNQTRSLYARKATMQFPPNGFEIGDSFFIREIPIEENPFRKYLGLCAPGQSMKTALLRTYAIILQTVYTLSLQEEYKDVIDPYYSLIGYFNSIRELGGAVRLLQDDIPARIKRIQKRYNLEKRRYLNKNVEITSRMSSWKIPEKLSQLEKPYTVADHIDTAVATNMIAVGMDVDRLGLMVVTGQPKQNSEYIQATSRIGRAHPGLVVTLYNAYRPRDLSHYENFSGYHAQLYRFVEGTTATPFSARARDRVLHALVISAIRLLYPKMANNEDAKAIASLSQTQVDAVKDMILDRIKIVKPSARAEAAAEIDQFIGWWKMKAHNAQPLYYRADPKKYNILINPYDKPHDPSYKPTLQSMREVESVANMYYYTED
;
A
#
# COMPACT_ATOMS: atom_id res chain seq x y z
N TYR A 1 19.20 22.99 -1.60
CA TYR A 1 18.80 21.61 -1.25
C TYR A 1 17.59 21.28 -2.13
N GLU A 2 17.80 20.45 -3.15
CA GLU A 2 16.71 19.95 -3.98
C GLU A 2 15.95 18.90 -3.18
N ILE A 3 14.69 19.14 -2.88
CA ILE A 3 13.80 18.14 -2.28
C ILE A 3 13.35 17.24 -3.42
N SER A 4 13.90 16.03 -3.49
CA SER A 4 13.46 15.01 -4.42
C SER A 4 12.45 14.11 -3.74
N ALA A 5 11.26 13.99 -4.29
CA ALA A 5 10.23 13.04 -3.85
C ALA A 5 10.23 11.81 -4.77
N CYS A 6 10.03 10.65 -4.18
CA CYS A 6 9.92 9.40 -4.92
C CYS A 6 8.56 8.76 -4.67
N LEU A 7 7.84 8.44 -5.73
CA LEU A 7 6.60 7.67 -5.71
C LEU A 7 6.90 6.23 -6.12
N VAL A 8 7.03 5.33 -5.15
CA VAL A 8 7.24 3.90 -5.42
C VAL A 8 5.89 3.24 -5.63
N GLY A 9 5.51 3.07 -6.88
CA GLY A 9 4.43 2.14 -7.26
C GLY A 9 4.92 0.69 -7.14
N SER A 10 4.06 -0.22 -6.71
CA SER A 10 4.31 -1.66 -6.76
C SER A 10 4.62 -2.11 -8.19
N GLU A 11 5.71 -2.85 -8.38
CA GLU A 11 5.97 -3.75 -9.52
C GLU A 11 6.43 -3.17 -10.86
N MET A 12 7.10 -2.04 -10.95
CA MET A 12 7.75 -1.71 -12.23
C MET A 12 9.27 -1.62 -12.08
N CYS A 13 9.91 -2.78 -12.24
CA CYS A 13 11.32 -2.87 -12.54
C CYS A 13 11.50 -2.69 -14.05
N ILE A 14 12.21 -1.65 -14.48
CA ILE A 14 12.53 -1.43 -15.91
C ILE A 14 13.22 -2.67 -16.48
N ARG A 15 14.02 -3.35 -15.68
CA ARG A 15 14.81 -4.51 -16.09
C ARG A 15 13.98 -5.74 -16.39
N ASP A 16 12.90 -5.98 -15.64
CA ASP A 16 12.01 -7.13 -15.88
C ASP A 16 11.15 -6.89 -17.12
N SER A 17 10.70 -5.66 -17.33
CA SER A 17 10.00 -5.26 -18.56
C SER A 17 10.86 -5.33 -19.82
N LEU A 18 12.18 -5.13 -19.70
CA LEU A 18 13.13 -5.21 -20.82
C LEU A 18 13.52 -6.64 -21.19
N LYS A 19 13.49 -7.59 -20.23
CA LYS A 19 13.90 -8.98 -20.46
C LYS A 19 12.78 -9.86 -21.02
N GLU A 20 11.54 -9.60 -20.67
CA GLU A 20 10.40 -10.45 -21.05
C GLU A 20 9.73 -10.06 -22.37
N ASN A 21 10.06 -8.89 -22.94
CA ASN A 21 9.48 -8.46 -24.20
C ASN A 21 10.46 -7.63 -25.03
N PRO A 22 10.98 -8.16 -26.17
CA PRO A 22 11.86 -7.42 -27.06
C PRO A 22 11.18 -6.20 -27.72
N LYS A 23 9.85 -6.06 -27.58
CA LYS A 23 9.12 -4.81 -27.89
C LYS A 23 9.03 -3.99 -26.58
N SER A 24 10.16 -3.39 -26.21
CA SER A 24 10.33 -2.54 -25.04
C SER A 24 9.11 -1.65 -24.72
N PRO A 25 8.71 -1.54 -23.43
CA PRO A 25 7.70 -0.56 -23.00
C PRO A 25 8.03 0.88 -23.36
N TYR A 26 9.29 1.17 -23.59
CA TYR A 26 9.75 2.47 -24.07
C TYR A 26 9.45 2.71 -25.56
N THR A 27 9.04 1.70 -26.32
CA THR A 27 8.69 1.80 -27.74
C THR A 27 7.20 1.62 -28.01
N ALA A 28 6.42 1.02 -27.11
CA ALA A 28 4.99 0.78 -27.28
C ALA A 28 4.15 1.80 -26.50
N GLY A 29 3.25 2.50 -27.20
CA GLY A 29 2.40 3.57 -26.65
C GLY A 29 1.48 3.18 -25.48
N SER A 30 1.35 1.87 -25.16
CA SER A 30 0.51 1.37 -24.07
C SER A 30 1.13 1.52 -22.67
N GLN A 31 2.46 1.50 -22.54
CA GLN A 31 3.13 1.59 -21.23
C GLN A 31 3.55 3.02 -20.84
N ARG A 32 3.74 3.92 -21.79
CA ARG A 32 3.77 5.36 -21.49
C ARG A 32 2.53 5.77 -20.67
N ASN A 33 1.40 5.13 -20.95
CA ASN A 33 0.14 5.38 -20.24
C ASN A 33 0.14 4.99 -18.74
N LEU A 34 1.06 4.15 -18.27
CA LEU A 34 1.12 3.72 -16.87
C LEU A 34 1.98 4.66 -16.02
N ILE A 35 3.08 5.17 -16.57
CA ILE A 35 4.03 6.02 -15.85
C ILE A 35 3.47 7.43 -15.65
N TYR A 36 2.94 8.08 -16.69
CA TYR A 36 2.46 9.46 -16.59
C TYR A 36 1.23 9.64 -15.69
N LYS A 37 0.50 8.56 -15.39
CA LYS A 37 -0.69 8.64 -14.51
C LYS A 37 -0.38 8.54 -13.03
N GLN A 38 0.86 8.36 -12.62
CA GLN A 38 1.25 8.39 -11.22
C GLN A 38 1.40 9.81 -10.68
N LEU A 39 1.81 10.75 -11.52
CA LEU A 39 1.87 12.17 -11.19
C LEU A 39 0.90 12.92 -12.13
N LEU A 40 -0.23 13.36 -11.59
CA LEU A 40 -1.32 13.96 -12.37
C LEU A 40 -1.17 15.46 -12.54
N THR A 41 -0.52 16.11 -11.58
CA THR A 41 -0.33 17.56 -11.54
C THR A 41 1.10 17.91 -11.19
N CYS A 42 1.56 19.05 -11.69
CA CYS A 42 2.87 19.56 -11.35
C CYS A 42 2.93 19.94 -9.85
N PRO A 43 3.86 19.40 -9.06
CA PRO A 43 3.95 19.72 -7.63
C PRO A 43 4.35 21.17 -7.34
N CYS A 44 4.82 21.90 -8.34
CA CYS A 44 5.23 23.30 -8.21
C CYS A 44 4.08 24.28 -8.43
N CYS A 45 3.31 24.11 -9.54
CA CYS A 45 2.29 25.06 -9.95
C CYS A 45 0.86 24.51 -9.97
N GLY A 46 0.68 23.18 -9.71
CA GLY A 46 -0.64 22.54 -9.74
C GLY A 46 -1.20 22.26 -11.14
N SER A 47 -0.52 22.69 -12.22
CA SER A 47 -1.00 22.46 -13.59
C SER A 47 -1.07 20.98 -13.91
N PRO A 48 -2.13 20.53 -14.64
CA PRO A 48 -2.26 19.13 -15.02
C PRO A 48 -1.11 18.68 -15.92
N LEU A 49 -0.57 17.50 -15.65
CA LEU A 49 0.45 16.86 -16.47
C LEU A 49 -0.20 15.89 -17.46
N THR A 50 0.28 15.89 -18.69
CA THR A 50 -0.16 15.03 -19.77
C THR A 50 0.92 14.01 -20.12
N LYS A 51 0.60 13.03 -20.96
CA LYS A 51 1.60 12.05 -21.46
C LYS A 51 2.79 12.71 -22.18
N ASP A 52 2.61 13.90 -22.72
CA ASP A 52 3.62 14.62 -23.50
C ASP A 52 4.63 15.36 -22.60
N ASP A 53 4.36 15.42 -21.29
CA ASP A 53 5.25 15.98 -20.28
C ASP A 53 6.27 14.97 -19.74
N PHE A 54 6.13 13.68 -20.11
CA PHE A 54 7.00 12.58 -19.69
C PHE A 54 7.92 12.13 -20.82
N TYR A 55 9.22 12.23 -20.58
CA TYR A 55 10.27 11.85 -21.54
C TYR A 55 11.01 10.63 -21.00
N ILE A 56 11.01 9.57 -21.78
CA ILE A 56 11.72 8.34 -21.45
C ILE A 56 13.03 8.34 -22.20
N ASP A 57 14.15 8.32 -21.48
CA ASP A 57 15.49 8.13 -22.03
C ASP A 57 15.91 6.66 -21.88
N PRO A 58 15.83 5.85 -22.94
CA PRO A 58 16.21 4.43 -22.88
C PRO A 58 17.71 4.22 -22.71
N ASP A 59 18.55 5.16 -23.15
CA ASP A 59 19.99 5.07 -23.04
C ASP A 59 20.47 5.31 -21.59
N ARG A 60 19.78 6.22 -20.88
CA ARG A 60 20.02 6.51 -19.45
C ARG A 60 19.11 5.72 -18.52
N LYS A 61 18.13 5.00 -19.06
CA LYS A 61 17.09 4.29 -18.27
C LYS A 61 16.42 5.22 -17.24
N SER A 62 16.05 6.41 -17.68
CA SER A 62 15.47 7.45 -16.83
C SER A 62 14.18 8.00 -17.42
N VAL A 63 13.32 8.52 -16.54
CA VAL A 63 12.10 9.22 -16.88
C VAL A 63 12.23 10.67 -16.44
N GLU A 64 12.29 11.58 -17.39
CA GLU A 64 12.34 13.01 -17.10
C GLU A 64 10.93 13.61 -17.24
N ILE A 65 10.48 14.36 -16.25
CA ILE A 65 9.15 14.96 -16.21
C ILE A 65 9.29 16.47 -16.25
N TYR A 66 8.52 17.12 -17.13
CA TYR A 66 8.52 18.57 -17.28
C TYR A 66 7.10 19.12 -17.11
N CYS A 67 6.97 20.40 -16.84
CA CYS A 67 5.68 21.08 -16.80
C CYS A 67 5.39 21.76 -18.17
N SER A 68 4.16 21.72 -18.59
CA SER A 68 3.68 22.41 -19.82
C SER A 68 3.34 23.88 -19.58
N ASP A 69 3.20 24.32 -18.32
CA ASP A 69 2.93 25.71 -17.97
C ASP A 69 4.20 26.57 -18.12
N LYS A 70 4.11 27.59 -18.98
CA LYS A 70 5.22 28.51 -19.31
C LYS A 70 5.73 29.33 -18.13
N HIS A 71 4.94 29.50 -17.10
CA HIS A 71 5.30 30.24 -15.89
C HIS A 71 5.89 29.35 -14.80
N CYS A 72 5.91 28.05 -14.99
CA CYS A 72 6.44 27.11 -14.03
C CYS A 72 7.96 27.00 -14.10
N PHE A 73 8.61 26.86 -12.94
CA PHE A 73 10.05 26.63 -12.84
C PHE A 73 10.51 25.37 -13.62
N PHE A 74 9.66 24.36 -13.69
CA PHE A 74 9.92 23.11 -14.41
C PHE A 74 9.43 23.13 -15.86
N TYR A 75 9.16 24.33 -16.40
CA TYR A 75 8.77 24.44 -17.80
C TYR A 75 9.91 24.00 -18.74
N LYS A 76 9.57 23.19 -19.74
CA LYS A 76 10.52 22.71 -20.74
C LYS A 76 10.95 23.84 -21.65
N TYR A 77 12.09 24.46 -21.40
CA TYR A 77 12.71 25.43 -22.31
C TYR A 77 13.85 24.79 -23.09
N LYS A 78 14.13 25.28 -24.31
CA LYS A 78 15.12 24.71 -25.24
C LYS A 78 16.51 24.50 -24.62
N ASP A 79 16.93 25.35 -23.69
CA ASP A 79 18.30 25.41 -23.15
C ASP A 79 18.40 25.13 -21.64
N ASN A 80 17.29 25.05 -20.91
CA ASN A 80 17.30 24.82 -19.46
C ASN A 80 16.33 23.68 -19.10
N ARG A 81 16.86 22.45 -19.06
CA ARG A 81 16.07 21.24 -18.82
C ARG A 81 16.18 20.79 -17.37
N ILE A 82 15.49 21.50 -16.48
CA ILE A 82 15.35 21.03 -15.09
C ILE A 82 14.06 20.19 -15.05
N SER A 83 14.20 18.89 -14.92
CA SER A 83 13.07 17.98 -14.76
C SER A 83 12.51 18.08 -13.33
N ILE A 84 11.21 17.80 -13.18
CA ILE A 84 10.58 17.63 -11.87
C ILE A 84 11.29 16.47 -11.17
N PRO A 85 11.85 16.66 -9.95
CA PRO A 85 12.67 15.64 -9.27
C PRO A 85 11.79 14.57 -8.60
N VAL A 86 10.98 13.89 -9.39
CA VAL A 86 10.11 12.77 -8.97
C VAL A 86 10.52 11.52 -9.72
N TYR A 87 10.90 10.48 -8.99
CA TYR A 87 11.38 9.21 -9.53
C TYR A 87 10.40 8.10 -9.20
N MET A 88 10.01 7.32 -10.22
CA MET A 88 8.94 6.32 -10.09
C MET A 88 9.44 4.89 -10.32
N VAL A 89 10.70 4.73 -10.68
CA VAL A 89 11.31 3.45 -11.03
C VAL A 89 12.42 3.14 -10.04
N ASP A 90 12.50 1.89 -9.59
CA ASP A 90 13.43 1.44 -8.57
C ASP A 90 14.90 1.78 -8.88
N GLU A 91 15.31 1.54 -10.11
CA GLU A 91 16.68 1.80 -10.54
C GLU A 91 17.01 3.29 -10.47
N GLU A 92 16.05 4.18 -10.80
CA GLU A 92 16.25 5.63 -10.64
C GLU A 92 16.30 6.04 -9.17
N ILE A 93 15.44 5.46 -8.34
CA ILE A 93 15.40 5.74 -6.91
C ILE A 93 16.76 5.40 -6.28
N TYR A 94 17.30 4.22 -6.60
CA TYR A 94 18.62 3.82 -6.12
C TYR A 94 19.75 4.71 -6.67
N ALA A 95 19.64 5.12 -7.93
CA ALA A 95 20.64 5.95 -8.59
C ALA A 95 20.58 7.44 -8.21
N LYS A 96 19.45 7.94 -7.76
CA LYS A 96 19.24 9.37 -7.41
C LYS A 96 19.26 9.62 -5.92
N CYS A 97 19.03 8.61 -5.08
CA CYS A 97 18.99 8.71 -3.61
C CYS A 97 18.10 9.88 -3.14
N PRO A 98 16.79 9.90 -3.45
CA PRO A 98 15.91 11.00 -3.14
C PRO A 98 15.77 11.24 -1.64
N THR A 99 15.56 12.50 -1.24
CA THR A 99 15.40 12.91 0.16
C THR A 99 14.13 12.36 0.80
N VAL A 100 13.05 12.20 0.02
CA VAL A 100 11.77 11.66 0.48
C VAL A 100 11.45 10.41 -0.35
N ILE A 101 11.17 9.30 0.33
CA ILE A 101 10.81 8.03 -0.29
C ILE A 101 9.40 7.64 0.17
N LEU A 102 8.46 7.51 -0.78
CA LEU A 102 7.12 6.99 -0.53
C LEU A 102 7.07 5.54 -1.03
N SER A 103 6.78 4.59 -0.14
CA SER A 103 6.78 3.19 -0.51
C SER A 103 5.74 2.38 0.25
N THR A 104 5.33 1.25 -0.29
CA THR A 104 4.61 0.23 0.48
C THR A 104 5.62 -0.60 1.27
N VAL A 105 5.18 -1.22 2.37
CA VAL A 105 6.02 -2.11 3.18
C VAL A 105 6.57 -3.30 2.40
N ASP A 106 5.88 -3.71 1.33
CA ASP A 106 6.30 -4.80 0.45
C ASP A 106 7.67 -4.56 -0.19
N LYS A 107 8.07 -3.29 -0.36
CA LYS A 107 9.38 -2.93 -0.90
C LYS A 107 10.53 -3.51 -0.10
N PHE A 108 10.41 -3.58 1.20
CA PHE A 108 11.46 -4.09 2.08
C PHE A 108 11.62 -5.61 2.01
N ALA A 109 10.69 -6.35 1.41
CA ALA A 109 10.91 -7.76 1.09
C ALA A 109 12.08 -7.98 0.11
N ARG A 110 12.52 -6.93 -0.58
CA ARG A 110 13.66 -6.95 -1.51
C ARG A 110 15.02 -6.89 -0.82
N LEU A 111 15.11 -6.55 0.46
CA LEU A 111 16.38 -6.41 1.19
C LEU A 111 17.32 -7.62 1.04
N PRO A 112 16.89 -8.89 1.18
CA PRO A 112 17.76 -10.03 0.96
C PRO A 112 18.11 -10.25 -0.53
N TRP A 113 17.27 -9.74 -1.46
CA TRP A 113 17.36 -10.04 -2.89
C TRP A 113 18.23 -9.08 -3.68
N ASP A 114 18.30 -7.80 -3.27
CA ASP A 114 18.93 -6.74 -4.05
C ASP A 114 19.80 -5.83 -3.18
N VAL A 115 21.10 -5.86 -3.42
CA VAL A 115 22.08 -5.02 -2.72
C VAL A 115 21.88 -3.52 -3.01
N ASN A 116 21.28 -3.17 -4.15
CA ASN A 116 21.02 -1.77 -4.49
C ASN A 116 20.04 -1.10 -3.51
N THR A 117 19.30 -1.88 -2.73
CA THR A 117 18.48 -1.36 -1.61
C THR A 117 19.31 -0.61 -0.57
N ASN A 118 20.65 -0.79 -0.50
CA ASN A 118 21.55 0.03 0.30
C ASN A 118 21.40 1.54 0.00
N ALA A 119 21.08 1.90 -1.24
CA ALA A 119 20.87 3.29 -1.65
C ALA A 119 19.68 3.95 -0.95
N LEU A 120 18.66 3.18 -0.54
CA LEU A 120 17.53 3.69 0.25
C LEU A 120 17.96 4.24 1.62
N PHE A 121 19.09 3.77 2.12
CA PHE A 121 19.68 4.15 3.40
C PHE A 121 20.91 5.08 3.21
N GLY A 122 21.06 5.68 2.03
CA GLY A 122 22.18 6.56 1.74
C GLY A 122 23.54 5.88 1.60
N ARG A 123 23.58 4.54 1.64
CA ARG A 123 24.82 3.75 1.59
C ARG A 123 25.34 3.60 0.15
N VAL A 124 25.95 4.68 -0.35
CA VAL A 124 26.58 4.77 -1.67
C VAL A 124 28.03 5.17 -1.52
N ASP A 125 28.92 4.72 -2.40
CA ASP A 125 30.36 5.02 -2.35
C ASP A 125 30.88 5.64 -3.66
N ARG A 126 30.15 5.51 -4.74
CA ARG A 126 30.55 5.96 -6.08
C ARG A 126 29.39 6.66 -6.79
N LYS A 127 29.75 7.53 -7.74
CA LYS A 127 28.81 8.16 -8.66
C LYS A 127 29.26 7.95 -10.10
N CYS A 128 28.42 7.31 -10.90
CA CYS A 128 28.58 7.22 -12.34
C CYS A 128 27.98 8.46 -13.01
N SER A 129 28.71 9.08 -13.95
CA SER A 129 28.21 10.26 -14.67
C SER A 129 27.00 9.98 -15.56
N ARG A 130 26.73 8.70 -15.87
CA ARG A 130 25.59 8.26 -16.69
C ARG A 130 24.42 7.78 -15.85
N ASP A 131 24.65 6.85 -14.93
CA ASP A 131 23.60 6.15 -14.20
C ASP A 131 23.28 6.77 -12.84
N GLY A 132 24.19 7.57 -12.24
CA GLY A 132 23.98 8.17 -10.92
C GLY A 132 24.76 7.48 -9.81
N TYR A 133 24.24 7.47 -8.58
CA TYR A 133 24.90 6.89 -7.41
C TYR A 133 24.91 5.36 -7.46
N VAL A 134 25.97 4.77 -6.93
CA VAL A 134 26.16 3.31 -6.89
C VAL A 134 26.20 2.87 -5.43
N ALA A 135 25.35 1.92 -5.09
CA ALA A 135 25.26 1.36 -3.74
C ALA A 135 26.58 0.67 -3.32
N ILE A 136 26.92 0.78 -2.05
CA ILE A 136 28.11 0.13 -1.47
C ILE A 136 28.03 -1.38 -1.73
N GLY A 137 29.12 -1.94 -2.27
CA GLY A 137 29.22 -3.35 -2.59
C GLY A 137 28.56 -3.78 -3.90
N SER A 138 27.79 -2.91 -4.56
CA SER A 138 27.18 -3.24 -5.85
C SER A 138 28.20 -3.19 -6.98
N GLU A 139 28.13 -4.16 -7.89
CA GLU A 139 28.86 -4.09 -9.16
C GLU A 139 28.22 -3.05 -10.08
N HIS A 140 29.08 -2.29 -10.76
CA HIS A 140 28.61 -1.30 -11.73
C HIS A 140 29.33 -1.49 -13.06
N PRO A 141 28.59 -1.63 -14.18
CA PRO A 141 29.19 -1.85 -15.48
C PRO A 141 29.99 -0.62 -15.95
N LYS A 142 31.08 -0.85 -16.63
CA LYS A 142 31.84 0.22 -17.30
C LYS A 142 31.13 0.60 -18.60
N HIS A 143 30.61 1.81 -18.66
CA HIS A 143 29.96 2.32 -19.87
C HIS A 143 31.00 2.90 -20.84
N LYS A 144 31.14 2.27 -21.98
CA LYS A 144 31.94 2.78 -23.10
C LYS A 144 31.21 3.93 -23.81
N LYS A 145 31.94 4.74 -24.58
CA LYS A 145 31.37 5.73 -25.49
C LYS A 145 30.43 5.05 -26.46
N THR A 146 29.25 5.63 -26.67
CA THR A 146 28.27 5.29 -27.70
C THR A 146 28.10 6.49 -28.64
N ASP A 147 27.37 6.33 -29.75
CA ASP A 147 27.10 7.43 -30.70
C ASP A 147 26.37 8.61 -30.05
N ARG A 148 25.60 8.36 -28.98
CA ARG A 148 24.78 9.36 -28.29
C ARG A 148 25.34 9.85 -26.96
N LEU A 149 26.18 9.07 -26.29
CA LEU A 149 26.65 9.37 -24.96
C LEU A 149 28.18 9.16 -24.84
N PRO A 150 28.90 10.06 -24.15
CA PRO A 150 30.31 9.89 -23.87
C PRO A 150 30.55 8.67 -22.95
N ALA A 151 31.79 8.19 -22.86
CA ALA A 151 32.18 7.19 -21.87
C ALA A 151 31.87 7.72 -20.46
N ALA A 152 31.33 6.86 -19.60
CA ALA A 152 31.00 7.28 -18.24
C ALA A 152 32.26 7.37 -17.39
N THR A 153 32.34 8.37 -16.52
CA THR A 153 33.31 8.52 -15.46
C THR A 153 32.70 8.09 -14.13
N ILE A 154 33.49 7.44 -13.30
CA ILE A 154 33.12 7.02 -11.95
C ILE A 154 33.94 7.83 -10.96
N THR A 155 33.27 8.55 -10.07
CA THR A 155 33.88 9.33 -8.99
C THR A 155 33.53 8.73 -7.63
N GLN A 156 34.45 8.76 -6.69
CA GLN A 156 34.20 8.39 -5.29
C GLN A 156 33.35 9.47 -4.63
N VAL A 157 32.37 9.05 -3.84
CA VAL A 157 31.50 9.95 -3.07
C VAL A 157 31.44 9.48 -1.61
N ARG A 158 31.13 10.41 -0.71
CA ARG A 158 30.82 10.05 0.68
C ARG A 158 29.38 9.50 0.73
N PRO A 159 29.12 8.49 1.58
CA PRO A 159 27.75 8.06 1.85
C PRO A 159 26.90 9.23 2.34
N PHE A 160 25.61 9.18 2.03
CA PHE A 160 24.64 10.11 2.60
C PHE A 160 24.27 9.67 4.02
N LEU A 161 23.70 10.61 4.79
CA LEU A 161 23.05 10.26 6.04
C LEU A 161 21.83 9.36 5.76
N PRO A 162 21.59 8.35 6.60
CA PRO A 162 20.41 7.50 6.45
C PRO A 162 19.13 8.28 6.80
N PRO A 163 17.95 7.74 6.48
CA PRO A 163 16.68 8.33 6.88
C PRO A 163 16.55 8.52 8.40
N GLU A 164 16.33 9.74 8.84
CA GLU A 164 16.16 10.09 10.27
C GLU A 164 14.70 9.99 10.73
N LEU A 165 13.75 10.02 9.78
CA LEU A 165 12.32 10.01 10.02
C LEU A 165 11.64 8.93 9.17
N ILE A 166 10.87 8.07 9.84
CA ILE A 166 10.01 7.07 9.22
C ILE A 166 8.56 7.40 9.58
N ILE A 167 7.75 7.67 8.55
CA ILE A 167 6.32 7.93 8.70
C ILE A 167 5.56 6.71 8.20
N GLN A 168 4.78 6.08 9.08
CA GLN A 168 3.91 4.96 8.75
C GLN A 168 2.47 5.41 8.78
N ASP A 169 1.90 5.58 7.59
CA ASP A 169 0.47 5.87 7.47
C ASP A 169 -0.37 4.59 7.53
N GLU A 170 -1.62 4.72 7.97
CA GLU A 170 -2.61 3.64 8.08
C GLU A 170 -2.07 2.42 8.87
N LEU A 171 -1.51 2.68 10.06
CA LEU A 171 -0.89 1.64 10.91
C LEU A 171 -1.80 0.42 11.16
N HIS A 172 -3.12 0.62 11.18
CA HIS A 172 -4.09 -0.45 11.38
C HIS A 172 -4.05 -1.54 10.29
N LEU A 173 -3.47 -1.24 9.10
CA LEU A 173 -3.26 -2.22 8.04
C LEU A 173 -2.05 -3.12 8.32
N ILE A 174 -1.11 -2.67 9.16
CA ILE A 174 0.11 -3.39 9.50
C ILE A 174 -0.13 -4.30 10.70
N THR A 175 -0.97 -5.32 10.50
CA THR A 175 -1.41 -6.24 11.54
C THR A 175 -1.40 -7.69 11.07
N GLY A 176 -1.60 -8.62 12.00
CA GLY A 176 -1.67 -10.06 11.69
C GLY A 176 -0.40 -10.55 11.00
N PRO A 177 -0.54 -11.35 9.94
CA PRO A 177 0.60 -11.90 9.21
C PRO A 177 1.50 -10.85 8.58
N LEU A 178 0.92 -9.83 7.89
CA LEU A 178 1.67 -8.74 7.29
C LEU A 178 2.48 -7.97 8.34
N GLY A 179 1.84 -7.54 9.44
CA GLY A 179 2.51 -6.84 10.52
C GLY A 179 3.59 -7.71 11.20
N THR A 180 3.37 -9.01 11.26
CA THR A 180 4.33 -9.97 11.82
C THR A 180 5.60 -10.05 10.97
N VAL A 181 5.48 -10.18 9.66
CA VAL A 181 6.62 -10.21 8.72
C VAL A 181 7.33 -8.85 8.70
N TYR A 182 6.58 -7.76 8.51
CA TYR A 182 7.14 -6.41 8.47
C TYR A 182 7.89 -6.06 9.76
N GLY A 183 7.30 -6.31 10.94
CA GLY A 183 7.94 -6.02 12.22
C GLY A 183 9.24 -6.80 12.46
N ALA A 184 9.42 -7.96 11.81
CA ALA A 184 10.69 -8.67 11.81
C ALA A 184 11.72 -7.98 10.89
N TYR A 185 11.33 -7.57 9.67
CA TYR A 185 12.19 -6.83 8.74
C TYR A 185 12.57 -5.44 9.25
N GLU A 186 11.77 -4.84 10.12
CA GLU A 186 12.11 -3.59 10.81
C GLU A 186 13.41 -3.68 11.62
N THR A 187 13.88 -4.90 11.93
CA THR A 187 15.21 -5.10 12.53
C THR A 187 16.29 -4.54 11.63
N ILE A 188 16.23 -4.83 10.35
CA ILE A 188 17.23 -4.40 9.36
C ILE A 188 17.00 -2.92 9.00
N ILE A 189 15.74 -2.50 8.83
CA ILE A 189 15.40 -1.11 8.49
C ILE A 189 15.90 -0.16 9.57
N GLU A 190 15.62 -0.44 10.84
CA GLU A 190 16.07 0.39 11.95
C GLU A 190 17.61 0.44 12.05
N ASP A 191 18.27 -0.71 11.91
CA ASP A 191 19.74 -0.77 11.98
C ASP A 191 20.37 0.06 10.85
N MET A 192 19.88 -0.11 9.62
CA MET A 192 20.34 0.64 8.45
C MET A 192 20.07 2.15 8.54
N CYS A 193 19.03 2.54 9.26
CA CYS A 193 18.69 3.94 9.54
C CYS A 193 19.38 4.49 10.81
N THR A 194 20.05 3.65 11.59
CA THR A 194 20.76 4.10 12.80
C THR A 194 22.10 4.72 12.42
N TYR A 195 22.34 5.95 12.86
CA TYR A 195 23.57 6.68 12.62
C TYR A 195 24.16 7.19 13.93
N ASP A 196 25.42 6.88 14.18
CA ASP A 196 26.15 7.26 15.42
C ASP A 196 25.37 6.92 16.72
N GLY A 197 24.73 5.75 16.73
CA GLY A 197 23.90 5.28 17.84
C GLY A 197 22.51 5.95 17.93
N ILE A 198 22.21 6.92 17.09
CA ILE A 198 20.91 7.60 17.02
C ILE A 198 19.99 6.84 16.07
N LYS A 199 18.86 6.37 16.62
CA LYS A 199 17.84 5.65 15.87
C LYS A 199 16.87 6.61 15.19
N PRO A 200 16.26 6.22 14.05
CA PRO A 200 15.27 7.04 13.37
C PRO A 200 14.04 7.31 14.26
N LYS A 201 13.41 8.47 14.08
CA LYS A 201 12.14 8.79 14.70
C LYS A 201 11.01 8.15 13.91
N TYR A 202 10.06 7.51 14.61
CA TYR A 202 8.83 7.00 14.00
C TYR A 202 7.66 7.93 14.30
N VAL A 203 6.91 8.28 13.26
CA VAL A 203 5.60 8.92 13.36
C VAL A 203 4.61 8.00 12.68
N VAL A 204 3.57 7.61 13.40
CA VAL A 204 2.57 6.66 12.87
C VAL A 204 1.19 7.28 12.93
N SER A 205 0.43 7.15 11.86
CA SER A 205 -0.95 7.63 11.78
C SER A 205 -1.92 6.47 11.60
N THR A 206 -3.11 6.60 12.17
CA THR A 206 -4.19 5.64 12.00
C THR A 206 -5.52 6.24 12.47
N ALA A 207 -6.59 5.95 11.76
CA ALA A 207 -7.94 6.36 12.14
C ALA A 207 -8.48 5.56 13.34
N THR A 208 -7.96 4.35 13.57
CA THR A 208 -8.52 3.42 14.57
C THR A 208 -7.38 2.63 15.21
N ILE A 209 -7.12 2.89 16.48
CA ILE A 209 -6.11 2.13 17.22
C ILE A 209 -6.59 1.80 18.63
N LYS A 210 -6.41 0.52 18.99
CA LYS A 210 -6.57 0.03 20.35
C LYS A 210 -5.25 -0.63 20.75
N ASN A 211 -4.71 -0.30 21.92
CA ASN A 211 -3.39 -0.77 22.39
C ASN A 211 -2.21 -0.29 21.53
N ALA A 212 -2.17 1.00 21.19
CA ALA A 212 -1.09 1.64 20.42
C ALA A 212 0.31 1.24 20.90
N SER A 213 0.55 1.30 22.21
CA SER A 213 1.84 0.98 22.83
C SER A 213 2.30 -0.46 22.57
N ASN A 214 1.37 -1.43 22.62
CA ASN A 214 1.71 -2.83 22.36
C ASN A 214 2.03 -3.06 20.88
N GLN A 215 1.25 -2.46 19.98
CA GLN A 215 1.48 -2.58 18.54
C GLN A 215 2.80 -1.91 18.13
N THR A 216 3.06 -0.69 18.58
CA THR A 216 4.31 0.02 18.28
C THR A 216 5.52 -0.66 18.88
N ARG A 217 5.41 -1.24 20.09
CA ARG A 217 6.46 -2.06 20.68
C ARG A 217 6.76 -3.30 19.83
N SER A 218 5.73 -3.98 19.35
CA SER A 218 5.88 -5.18 18.53
C SER A 218 6.50 -4.86 17.17
N LEU A 219 6.10 -3.77 16.53
CA LEU A 219 6.57 -3.39 15.20
C LEU A 219 7.92 -2.68 15.25
N TYR A 220 8.09 -1.69 16.13
CA TYR A 220 9.23 -0.77 16.11
C TYR A 220 10.18 -0.92 17.30
N ALA A 221 9.94 -1.91 18.17
CA ALA A 221 10.75 -2.16 19.38
C ALA A 221 10.93 -0.89 20.26
N ARG A 222 9.94 0.02 20.29
CA ARG A 222 9.99 1.22 21.13
C ARG A 222 9.41 0.96 22.50
N LYS A 223 10.11 1.42 23.53
CA LYS A 223 9.66 1.30 24.93
C LYS A 223 8.63 2.34 25.29
N ALA A 224 8.73 3.54 24.71
CA ALA A 224 7.82 4.65 24.93
C ALA A 224 7.11 4.99 23.62
N THR A 225 5.80 5.18 23.71
CA THR A 225 4.94 5.64 22.63
C THR A 225 4.08 6.76 23.16
N MET A 226 4.10 7.90 22.48
CA MET A 226 3.21 9.01 22.80
C MET A 226 2.07 9.02 21.78
N GLN A 227 0.85 9.00 22.30
CA GLN A 227 -0.34 9.19 21.47
C GLN A 227 -0.60 10.68 21.30
N PHE A 228 -0.85 11.12 20.10
CA PHE A 228 -1.25 12.48 19.78
C PHE A 228 -2.60 12.47 19.03
N PRO A 229 -3.55 13.33 19.36
CA PRO A 229 -3.49 14.27 20.48
C PRO A 229 -3.51 13.55 21.83
N PRO A 230 -2.91 14.14 22.89
CA PRO A 230 -3.04 13.59 24.24
C PRO A 230 -4.48 13.74 24.74
N ASN A 231 -4.86 12.89 25.69
CA ASN A 231 -6.16 13.01 26.34
C ASN A 231 -6.30 14.36 27.05
N GLY A 232 -7.47 15.00 26.91
CA GLY A 232 -7.86 16.17 27.71
C GLY A 232 -8.44 15.78 29.07
N PHE A 233 -8.94 16.75 29.81
CA PHE A 233 -9.69 16.53 31.07
C PHE A 233 -11.10 16.00 30.78
N GLU A 234 -11.66 16.34 29.62
CA GLU A 234 -12.98 15.92 29.16
C GLU A 234 -12.86 15.01 27.95
N ILE A 235 -13.87 14.16 27.74
CA ILE A 235 -13.94 13.29 26.56
C ILE A 235 -14.25 14.16 25.35
N GLY A 236 -13.43 14.06 24.30
CA GLY A 236 -13.64 14.81 23.05
C GLY A 236 -13.13 16.24 23.07
N ASP A 237 -12.58 16.73 24.18
CA ASP A 237 -11.98 18.05 24.29
C ASP A 237 -10.55 17.99 24.81
N SER A 238 -9.62 18.61 24.09
CA SER A 238 -8.23 18.77 24.49
C SER A 238 -7.69 20.10 23.96
N PHE A 239 -6.47 20.48 24.35
CA PHE A 239 -5.83 21.68 23.80
C PHE A 239 -5.77 21.70 22.26
N PHE A 240 -5.70 20.53 21.63
CA PHE A 240 -5.51 20.40 20.17
C PHE A 240 -6.80 20.11 19.40
N ILE A 241 -7.82 19.53 20.04
CA ILE A 241 -9.03 19.03 19.39
C ILE A 241 -10.23 19.35 20.28
N ARG A 242 -11.27 19.88 19.66
CA ARG A 242 -12.59 20.06 20.26
C ARG A 242 -13.62 19.31 19.43
N GLU A 243 -14.44 18.48 20.08
CA GLU A 243 -15.60 17.86 19.45
C GLU A 243 -16.72 18.89 19.36
N ILE A 244 -17.27 19.06 18.16
CA ILE A 244 -18.39 19.95 17.93
C ILE A 244 -19.67 19.18 18.25
N PRO A 245 -20.60 19.71 19.07
CA PRO A 245 -21.88 19.08 19.36
C PRO A 245 -22.68 18.78 18.07
N ILE A 246 -23.41 17.66 18.07
CA ILE A 246 -24.20 17.22 16.91
C ILE A 246 -25.29 18.23 16.54
N GLU A 247 -25.79 18.97 17.54
CA GLU A 247 -26.79 20.02 17.37
C GLU A 247 -26.27 21.21 16.59
N GLU A 248 -24.98 21.52 16.73
CA GLU A 248 -24.32 22.62 16.02
C GLU A 248 -23.89 22.20 14.60
N ASN A 249 -23.42 20.98 14.44
CA ASN A 249 -22.96 20.46 13.15
C ASN A 249 -23.30 18.97 12.98
N PRO A 250 -24.49 18.64 12.48
CA PRO A 250 -24.89 17.26 12.24
C PRO A 250 -24.00 16.63 11.17
N PHE A 251 -23.32 15.58 11.55
CA PHE A 251 -22.23 15.02 10.76
C PHE A 251 -22.65 13.79 9.95
N ARG A 252 -23.16 12.76 10.61
CA ARG A 252 -23.57 11.51 9.97
C ARG A 252 -24.79 10.89 10.66
N LYS A 253 -25.77 10.45 9.86
CA LYS A 253 -26.91 9.68 10.35
C LYS A 253 -26.78 8.23 9.87
N TYR A 254 -26.84 7.31 10.81
CA TYR A 254 -26.84 5.88 10.54
C TYR A 254 -28.25 5.31 10.59
N LEU A 255 -28.59 4.47 9.62
CA LEU A 255 -29.87 3.76 9.56
C LEU A 255 -29.62 2.27 9.33
N GLY A 256 -30.11 1.43 10.22
CA GLY A 256 -30.08 -0.02 10.08
C GLY A 256 -31.35 -0.57 9.47
N LEU A 257 -31.23 -1.34 8.40
CA LEU A 257 -32.35 -2.04 7.77
C LEU A 257 -32.13 -3.54 7.82
N CYS A 258 -33.10 -4.28 8.37
CA CYS A 258 -33.16 -5.73 8.33
C CYS A 258 -34.49 -6.16 7.73
N ALA A 259 -34.48 -7.09 6.78
CA ALA A 259 -35.67 -7.55 6.08
C ALA A 259 -35.89 -9.05 6.28
N PRO A 260 -36.42 -9.51 7.43
CA PRO A 260 -36.78 -10.91 7.64
C PRO A 260 -37.75 -11.41 6.57
N GLY A 261 -37.55 -12.64 6.09
CA GLY A 261 -38.40 -13.21 5.04
C GLY A 261 -38.11 -12.73 3.62
N GLN A 262 -37.12 -11.86 3.42
CA GLN A 262 -36.64 -11.44 2.10
C GLN A 262 -35.17 -11.83 1.88
N SER A 263 -34.81 -12.13 0.64
CA SER A 263 -33.39 -12.31 0.31
C SER A 263 -32.64 -10.98 0.42
N MET A 264 -31.38 -11.02 0.79
CA MET A 264 -30.50 -9.84 0.82
C MET A 264 -30.48 -9.11 -0.53
N LYS A 265 -30.54 -9.85 -1.63
CA LYS A 265 -30.64 -9.30 -2.99
C LYS A 265 -31.92 -8.49 -3.19
N THR A 266 -33.05 -8.96 -2.69
CA THR A 266 -34.32 -8.26 -2.78
C THR A 266 -34.35 -7.00 -1.89
N ALA A 267 -33.80 -7.07 -0.69
CA ALA A 267 -33.66 -5.92 0.20
C ALA A 267 -32.77 -4.84 -0.45
N LEU A 268 -31.61 -5.20 -0.99
CA LEU A 268 -30.70 -4.32 -1.70
C LEU A 268 -31.39 -3.63 -2.89
N LEU A 269 -32.03 -4.40 -3.76
CA LEU A 269 -32.79 -3.91 -4.92
C LEU A 269 -33.80 -2.83 -4.52
N ARG A 270 -34.59 -3.13 -3.48
CA ARG A 270 -35.64 -2.20 -3.02
C ARG A 270 -35.07 -0.93 -2.42
N THR A 271 -34.03 -1.06 -1.59
CA THR A 271 -33.37 0.06 -0.93
C THR A 271 -32.75 1.01 -1.95
N TYR A 272 -31.97 0.48 -2.90
CA TYR A 272 -31.36 1.30 -3.94
C TYR A 272 -32.42 2.02 -4.79
N ALA A 273 -33.43 1.29 -5.25
CA ALA A 273 -34.46 1.87 -6.11
C ALA A 273 -35.27 2.99 -5.39
N ILE A 274 -35.58 2.81 -4.12
CA ILE A 274 -36.31 3.83 -3.33
C ILE A 274 -35.41 5.05 -3.11
N ILE A 275 -34.18 4.86 -2.61
CA ILE A 275 -33.28 5.97 -2.31
C ILE A 275 -32.99 6.79 -3.57
N LEU A 276 -32.59 6.11 -4.65
CA LEU A 276 -32.24 6.77 -5.91
C LEU A 276 -33.41 7.55 -6.49
N GLN A 277 -34.63 6.98 -6.46
CA GLN A 277 -35.83 7.69 -6.94
C GLN A 277 -36.21 8.85 -6.03
N THR A 278 -36.13 8.69 -4.71
CA THR A 278 -36.47 9.75 -3.75
C THR A 278 -35.57 10.96 -3.90
N VAL A 279 -34.24 10.73 -3.96
CA VAL A 279 -33.26 11.81 -4.17
C VAL A 279 -33.54 12.54 -5.50
N TYR A 280 -33.82 11.79 -6.57
CA TYR A 280 -34.20 12.39 -7.85
C TYR A 280 -35.47 13.22 -7.75
N THR A 281 -36.51 12.72 -7.06
CA THR A 281 -37.77 13.45 -6.88
C THR A 281 -37.56 14.75 -6.10
N LEU A 282 -36.72 14.71 -5.07
CA LEU A 282 -36.33 15.91 -4.30
C LEU A 282 -35.51 16.89 -5.14
N SER A 283 -34.63 16.42 -6.02
CA SER A 283 -33.82 17.30 -6.89
C SER A 283 -34.65 18.10 -7.91
N LEU A 284 -35.91 17.72 -8.15
CA LEU A 284 -36.85 18.46 -9.00
C LEU A 284 -37.56 19.60 -8.27
N GLN A 285 -37.48 19.63 -6.93
CA GLN A 285 -38.11 20.65 -6.10
C GLN A 285 -37.10 21.79 -5.83
N GLU A 286 -37.56 23.04 -5.99
CA GLU A 286 -36.70 24.22 -5.85
C GLU A 286 -36.04 24.31 -4.46
N GLU A 287 -36.81 23.93 -3.41
CA GLU A 287 -36.37 23.95 -2.01
C GLU A 287 -35.11 23.12 -1.74
N TYR A 288 -34.87 22.02 -2.49
CA TYR A 288 -33.78 21.10 -2.23
C TYR A 288 -32.61 21.22 -3.22
N LYS A 289 -32.70 22.06 -4.24
CA LYS A 289 -31.67 22.15 -5.31
C LYS A 289 -30.26 22.40 -4.79
N ASP A 290 -30.12 23.27 -3.80
CA ASP A 290 -28.81 23.65 -3.27
C ASP A 290 -28.21 22.61 -2.31
N VAL A 291 -29.03 21.74 -1.73
CA VAL A 291 -28.62 20.79 -0.69
C VAL A 291 -28.61 19.33 -1.15
N ILE A 292 -29.16 19.03 -2.32
CA ILE A 292 -29.38 17.64 -2.78
C ILE A 292 -28.15 17.01 -3.40
N ASP A 293 -27.19 17.80 -3.91
CA ASP A 293 -26.04 17.31 -4.65
C ASP A 293 -25.21 16.23 -3.92
N PRO A 294 -24.91 16.35 -2.62
CA PRO A 294 -24.18 15.34 -1.88
C PRO A 294 -24.82 13.94 -1.89
N TYR A 295 -26.15 13.91 -1.98
CA TYR A 295 -26.94 12.67 -1.93
C TYR A 295 -27.25 12.10 -3.31
N TYR A 296 -26.93 12.84 -4.38
CA TYR A 296 -27.28 12.41 -5.74
C TYR A 296 -26.47 11.21 -6.21
N SER A 297 -25.19 11.12 -5.83
CA SER A 297 -24.34 9.96 -6.09
C SER A 297 -24.44 8.95 -4.94
N LEU A 298 -24.89 7.73 -5.22
CA LEU A 298 -24.99 6.67 -4.21
C LEU A 298 -23.73 5.82 -4.20
N ILE A 299 -23.09 5.70 -3.04
CA ILE A 299 -21.97 4.81 -2.81
C ILE A 299 -22.46 3.48 -2.23
N GLY A 300 -22.17 2.37 -2.89
CA GLY A 300 -22.46 1.01 -2.43
C GLY A 300 -21.21 0.32 -1.90
N TYR A 301 -21.19 -0.05 -0.62
CA TYR A 301 -20.11 -0.79 -0.01
C TYR A 301 -20.45 -2.28 0.13
N PHE A 302 -19.52 -3.16 -0.25
CA PHE A 302 -19.66 -4.61 -0.23
C PHE A 302 -18.46 -5.29 0.43
N ASN A 303 -18.75 -6.32 1.23
CA ASN A 303 -17.73 -7.09 1.94
C ASN A 303 -16.93 -8.05 1.04
N SER A 304 -17.41 -8.30 -0.17
CA SER A 304 -16.73 -9.18 -1.13
C SER A 304 -17.00 -8.79 -2.58
N ILE A 305 -16.02 -9.07 -3.44
CA ILE A 305 -16.14 -8.86 -4.90
C ILE A 305 -17.30 -9.70 -5.49
N ARG A 306 -17.61 -10.86 -4.90
CA ARG A 306 -18.72 -11.72 -5.35
C ARG A 306 -20.08 -11.06 -5.11
N GLU A 307 -20.29 -10.49 -3.92
CA GLU A 307 -21.53 -9.77 -3.59
C GLU A 307 -21.68 -8.51 -4.46
N LEU A 308 -20.57 -7.78 -4.65
CA LEU A 308 -20.51 -6.60 -5.51
C LEU A 308 -20.87 -6.93 -6.96
N GLY A 309 -20.33 -8.00 -7.53
CA GLY A 309 -20.65 -8.43 -8.90
C GLY A 309 -22.15 -8.74 -9.10
N GLY A 310 -22.81 -9.25 -8.04
CA GLY A 310 -24.27 -9.39 -8.02
C GLY A 310 -25.00 -8.03 -8.06
N ALA A 311 -24.50 -7.04 -7.34
CA ALA A 311 -25.09 -5.70 -7.30
C ALA A 311 -24.90 -4.93 -8.63
N VAL A 312 -23.78 -5.10 -9.31
CA VAL A 312 -23.56 -4.51 -10.65
C VAL A 312 -24.64 -4.95 -11.62
N ARG A 313 -25.00 -6.24 -11.65
CA ARG A 313 -26.09 -6.74 -12.49
C ARG A 313 -27.43 -6.14 -12.11
N LEU A 314 -27.72 -5.98 -10.80
CA LEU A 314 -28.94 -5.33 -10.34
C LEU A 314 -29.03 -3.88 -10.80
N LEU A 315 -27.91 -3.15 -10.80
CA LEU A 315 -27.85 -1.76 -11.27
C LEU A 315 -28.11 -1.63 -12.77
N GLN A 316 -27.76 -2.64 -13.56
CA GLN A 316 -27.98 -2.63 -15.01
C GLN A 316 -29.46 -2.86 -15.37
N ASP A 317 -30.14 -3.80 -14.71
CA ASP A 317 -31.45 -4.28 -15.14
C ASP A 317 -32.56 -4.11 -14.09
N ASP A 318 -32.39 -4.72 -12.91
CA ASP A 318 -33.47 -4.89 -11.93
C ASP A 318 -33.82 -3.59 -11.21
N ILE A 319 -32.83 -2.77 -10.85
CA ILE A 319 -33.03 -1.49 -10.15
C ILE A 319 -33.74 -0.47 -11.06
N PRO A 320 -33.34 -0.25 -12.33
CA PRO A 320 -34.08 0.59 -13.27
C PRO A 320 -35.53 0.12 -13.48
N ALA A 321 -35.74 -1.19 -13.61
CA ALA A 321 -37.09 -1.77 -13.72
C ALA A 321 -37.92 -1.49 -12.45
N ARG A 322 -37.32 -1.58 -11.27
CA ARG A 322 -38.00 -1.26 -10.00
C ARG A 322 -38.30 0.22 -9.87
N ILE A 323 -37.40 1.11 -10.25
CA ILE A 323 -37.63 2.56 -10.29
C ILE A 323 -38.86 2.88 -11.17
N LYS A 324 -38.97 2.24 -12.35
CA LYS A 324 -40.14 2.38 -13.23
C LYS A 324 -41.45 1.95 -12.53
N ARG A 325 -41.40 0.86 -11.73
CA ARG A 325 -42.55 0.41 -10.94
C ARG A 325 -42.92 1.39 -9.81
N ILE A 326 -41.89 1.96 -9.13
CA ILE A 326 -42.10 2.99 -8.09
C ILE A 326 -42.77 4.22 -8.70
N GLN A 327 -42.23 4.72 -9.84
CA GLN A 327 -42.85 5.84 -10.54
C GLN A 327 -44.35 5.62 -10.79
N LYS A 328 -44.72 4.47 -11.36
CA LYS A 328 -46.13 4.14 -11.65
C LYS A 328 -46.96 4.02 -10.38
N ARG A 329 -46.43 3.32 -9.34
CA ARG A 329 -47.17 3.07 -8.09
C ARG A 329 -47.51 4.33 -7.33
N TYR A 330 -46.61 5.29 -7.32
CA TYR A 330 -46.75 6.55 -6.57
C TYR A 330 -47.11 7.72 -7.48
N ASN A 331 -47.45 7.45 -8.73
CA ASN A 331 -47.84 8.43 -9.74
C ASN A 331 -46.87 9.63 -9.83
N LEU A 332 -45.56 9.33 -9.81
CA LEU A 332 -44.52 10.34 -9.88
C LEU A 332 -44.39 10.87 -11.32
N GLU A 333 -44.22 12.17 -11.48
CA GLU A 333 -44.12 12.84 -12.79
C GLU A 333 -42.93 12.29 -13.60
N LYS A 334 -41.77 12.17 -12.97
CA LYS A 334 -40.52 11.74 -13.62
C LYS A 334 -39.88 10.59 -12.88
N ARG A 335 -39.11 9.76 -13.61
CA ARG A 335 -38.28 8.70 -13.04
C ARG A 335 -36.80 9.01 -13.20
N ARG A 336 -35.98 8.52 -12.28
CA ARG A 336 -34.55 8.58 -12.40
C ARG A 336 -34.06 7.56 -13.43
N TYR A 337 -33.12 7.99 -14.28
CA TYR A 337 -32.32 7.13 -15.14
C TYR A 337 -30.93 7.00 -14.55
N LEU A 338 -30.35 5.81 -14.62
CA LEU A 338 -28.99 5.53 -14.16
C LEU A 338 -28.09 5.42 -15.38
N ASN A 339 -27.41 6.50 -15.71
CA ASN A 339 -26.60 6.60 -16.92
C ASN A 339 -25.16 6.12 -16.68
N LYS A 340 -24.62 6.35 -15.49
CA LYS A 340 -23.21 6.08 -15.18
C LYS A 340 -23.06 5.37 -13.83
N ASN A 341 -22.86 4.06 -13.93
CA ASN A 341 -22.57 3.20 -12.79
C ASN A 341 -21.11 2.75 -12.87
N VAL A 342 -20.35 2.86 -11.77
CA VAL A 342 -18.92 2.57 -11.74
C VAL A 342 -18.62 1.53 -10.67
N GLU A 343 -17.76 0.58 -11.00
CA GLU A 343 -17.15 -0.38 -10.07
C GLU A 343 -15.76 0.12 -9.65
N ILE A 344 -15.51 0.24 -8.33
CA ILE A 344 -14.21 0.61 -7.76
C ILE A 344 -13.70 -0.55 -6.92
N THR A 345 -12.93 -1.44 -7.52
CA THR A 345 -12.39 -2.64 -6.89
C THR A 345 -10.94 -2.87 -7.30
N SER A 346 -10.28 -3.83 -6.64
CA SER A 346 -8.91 -4.25 -7.00
C SER A 346 -8.76 -4.80 -8.43
N ARG A 347 -9.87 -5.04 -9.13
CA ARG A 347 -9.86 -5.39 -10.56
C ARG A 347 -9.64 -4.19 -11.47
N MET A 348 -9.90 -2.99 -10.96
CA MET A 348 -9.65 -1.76 -11.70
C MET A 348 -8.15 -1.45 -11.68
N SER A 349 -7.59 -1.14 -12.84
CA SER A 349 -6.20 -0.68 -12.93
C SER A 349 -6.00 0.58 -12.08
N SER A 350 -4.95 0.63 -11.26
CA SER A 350 -4.68 1.71 -10.30
C SER A 350 -4.70 3.11 -10.94
N TRP A 351 -4.25 3.23 -12.19
CA TRP A 351 -4.24 4.47 -12.94
C TRP A 351 -5.64 5.00 -13.35
N LYS A 352 -6.69 4.14 -13.33
CA LYS A 352 -8.08 4.57 -13.61
C LYS A 352 -8.79 5.12 -12.37
N ILE A 353 -8.28 4.80 -11.19
CA ILE A 353 -8.90 5.21 -9.92
C ILE A 353 -8.97 6.74 -9.79
N PRO A 354 -7.88 7.51 -9.98
CA PRO A 354 -7.93 8.96 -9.90
C PRO A 354 -8.93 9.60 -10.86
N GLU A 355 -9.04 9.08 -12.09
CA GLU A 355 -10.04 9.55 -13.07
C GLU A 355 -11.47 9.35 -12.56
N LYS A 356 -11.75 8.19 -11.94
CA LYS A 356 -13.08 7.90 -11.39
C LYS A 356 -13.39 8.71 -10.14
N LEU A 357 -12.40 8.97 -9.31
CA LEU A 357 -12.54 9.87 -8.16
C LEU A 357 -12.84 11.30 -8.62
N SER A 358 -12.11 11.83 -9.59
CA SER A 358 -12.40 13.14 -10.19
C SER A 358 -13.79 13.21 -10.82
N GLN A 359 -14.29 12.11 -11.39
CA GLN A 359 -15.68 12.06 -11.89
C GLN A 359 -16.70 12.04 -10.74
N LEU A 360 -16.38 11.44 -9.59
CA LEU A 360 -17.22 11.47 -8.39
C LEU A 360 -17.26 12.85 -7.72
N GLU A 361 -16.25 13.68 -7.91
CA GLU A 361 -16.23 15.07 -7.41
C GLU A 361 -17.18 15.98 -8.18
N LYS A 362 -17.57 15.61 -9.41
CA LYS A 362 -18.44 16.42 -10.26
C LYS A 362 -19.87 16.47 -9.70
N PRO A 363 -20.48 17.65 -9.59
CA PRO A 363 -21.86 17.77 -9.15
C PRO A 363 -22.83 17.14 -10.17
N TYR A 364 -24.02 16.76 -9.71
CA TYR A 364 -25.02 16.07 -10.54
C TYR A 364 -25.52 16.90 -11.74
N THR A 365 -25.33 18.20 -11.73
CA THR A 365 -25.67 19.11 -12.82
C THR A 365 -24.74 18.99 -14.02
N VAL A 366 -23.57 18.37 -13.84
CA VAL A 366 -22.58 18.15 -14.92
C VAL A 366 -22.85 16.81 -15.59
N ALA A 367 -22.86 16.80 -16.91
CA ALA A 367 -23.23 15.64 -17.74
C ALA A 367 -22.39 14.37 -17.48
N ASP A 368 -21.18 14.51 -16.96
CA ASP A 368 -20.23 13.39 -16.72
C ASP A 368 -20.17 12.96 -15.24
N HIS A 369 -21.19 13.30 -14.43
CA HIS A 369 -21.31 12.84 -13.04
C HIS A 369 -21.58 11.32 -12.95
N ILE A 370 -21.27 10.73 -11.81
CA ILE A 370 -21.51 9.31 -11.51
C ILE A 370 -22.81 9.18 -10.69
N ASP A 371 -23.77 8.36 -11.16
CA ASP A 371 -25.00 8.06 -10.44
C ASP A 371 -24.79 7.11 -9.27
N THR A 372 -24.04 6.03 -9.51
CA THR A 372 -23.70 5.05 -8.47
C THR A 372 -22.27 4.56 -8.59
N ALA A 373 -21.60 4.45 -7.47
CA ALA A 373 -20.29 3.80 -7.38
C ALA A 373 -20.36 2.64 -6.39
N VAL A 374 -20.06 1.43 -6.86
CA VAL A 374 -20.03 0.23 -6.00
C VAL A 374 -18.60 -0.20 -5.77
N ALA A 375 -18.25 -0.47 -4.51
CA ALA A 375 -16.88 -0.77 -4.15
C ALA A 375 -16.77 -1.75 -2.97
N THR A 376 -15.57 -2.28 -2.80
CA THR A 376 -15.15 -3.04 -1.61
C THR A 376 -14.25 -2.15 -0.73
N ASN A 377 -13.40 -2.72 0.09
CA ASN A 377 -12.46 -2.03 0.97
C ASN A 377 -11.56 -0.97 0.28
N MET A 378 -11.49 -0.96 -1.05
CA MET A 378 -10.81 0.11 -1.81
C MET A 378 -11.36 1.51 -1.52
N ILE A 379 -12.64 1.63 -1.16
CA ILE A 379 -13.21 2.91 -0.71
C ILE A 379 -12.62 3.35 0.65
N ALA A 380 -12.37 2.40 1.54
CA ALA A 380 -11.85 2.69 2.86
C ALA A 380 -10.43 3.30 2.79
N VAL A 381 -9.65 2.94 1.77
CA VAL A 381 -8.27 3.38 1.58
C VAL A 381 -8.18 4.32 0.36
N GLY A 382 -7.88 5.60 0.59
CA GLY A 382 -7.49 6.52 -0.48
C GLY A 382 -8.61 7.21 -1.28
N MET A 383 -9.90 7.05 -0.93
CA MET A 383 -10.95 7.86 -1.54
C MET A 383 -11.16 9.17 -0.77
N ASP A 384 -10.77 10.27 -1.39
CA ASP A 384 -10.90 11.61 -0.84
C ASP A 384 -11.84 12.43 -1.75
N VAL A 385 -13.16 12.31 -1.51
CA VAL A 385 -14.21 13.03 -2.23
C VAL A 385 -15.16 13.63 -1.21
N ASP A 386 -15.04 14.92 -0.97
CA ASP A 386 -15.68 15.62 0.14
C ASP A 386 -17.21 15.79 -0.03
N ARG A 387 -17.68 15.87 -1.27
CA ARG A 387 -19.10 16.12 -1.57
C ARG A 387 -20.05 14.96 -1.24
N LEU A 388 -19.55 13.74 -1.03
CA LEU A 388 -20.40 12.56 -0.91
C LEU A 388 -21.19 12.51 0.41
N GLY A 389 -22.51 12.44 0.31
CA GLY A 389 -23.44 12.41 1.44
C GLY A 389 -24.25 11.12 1.60
N LEU A 390 -24.14 10.13 0.68
CA LEU A 390 -25.00 8.95 0.69
C LEU A 390 -24.24 7.64 0.50
N MET A 391 -24.41 6.70 1.44
CA MET A 391 -23.84 5.35 1.33
C MET A 391 -24.82 4.26 1.74
N VAL A 392 -24.77 3.14 1.03
CA VAL A 392 -25.44 1.89 1.42
C VAL A 392 -24.38 0.83 1.67
N VAL A 393 -24.30 0.33 2.91
CA VAL A 393 -23.41 -0.76 3.33
C VAL A 393 -24.16 -2.08 3.29
N THR A 394 -23.67 -3.07 2.54
CA THR A 394 -24.31 -4.36 2.36
C THR A 394 -23.72 -5.41 3.28
N GLY A 395 -24.39 -5.68 4.42
CA GLY A 395 -23.88 -6.51 5.51
C GLY A 395 -22.82 -5.80 6.35
N GLN A 396 -22.76 -6.13 7.65
CA GLN A 396 -21.74 -5.57 8.53
C GLN A 396 -20.33 -6.02 8.09
N PRO A 397 -19.36 -5.13 7.88
CA PRO A 397 -17.96 -5.48 7.69
C PRO A 397 -17.40 -6.38 8.81
N LYS A 398 -16.42 -7.20 8.50
CA LYS A 398 -15.88 -8.15 9.50
C LYS A 398 -15.17 -7.44 10.65
N GLN A 399 -14.53 -6.32 10.35
CA GLN A 399 -13.84 -5.48 11.33
C GLN A 399 -14.58 -4.16 11.53
N ASN A 400 -14.68 -3.70 12.78
CA ASN A 400 -15.26 -2.41 13.10
C ASN A 400 -14.43 -1.26 12.54
N SER A 401 -13.11 -1.41 12.55
CA SER A 401 -12.20 -0.46 11.90
C SER A 401 -12.54 -0.25 10.41
N GLU A 402 -12.82 -1.32 9.68
CA GLU A 402 -13.23 -1.27 8.28
C GLU A 402 -14.58 -0.56 8.10
N TYR A 403 -15.55 -0.85 8.99
CA TYR A 403 -16.85 -0.17 8.98
C TYR A 403 -16.71 1.34 9.20
N ILE A 404 -15.93 1.73 10.22
CA ILE A 404 -15.67 3.14 10.55
C ILE A 404 -15.01 3.84 9.37
N GLN A 405 -13.97 3.26 8.78
CA GLN A 405 -13.21 3.85 7.68
C GLN A 405 -14.04 3.99 6.40
N ALA A 406 -14.84 2.97 6.06
CA ALA A 406 -15.71 3.04 4.89
C ALA A 406 -16.78 4.13 5.08
N THR A 407 -17.47 4.15 6.21
CA THR A 407 -18.54 5.10 6.46
C THR A 407 -18.04 6.53 6.71
N SER A 408 -16.79 6.70 7.17
CA SER A 408 -16.16 8.03 7.35
C SER A 408 -15.88 8.75 6.02
N ARG A 409 -15.98 8.06 4.89
CA ARG A 409 -15.85 8.67 3.55
C ARG A 409 -17.08 9.47 3.13
N ILE A 410 -18.18 9.33 3.88
CA ILE A 410 -19.43 10.03 3.64
C ILE A 410 -19.65 11.08 4.73
N GLY A 411 -20.19 12.21 4.35
CA GLY A 411 -20.49 13.28 5.30
C GLY A 411 -19.23 14.02 5.77
N ARG A 412 -18.37 14.43 4.88
CA ARG A 412 -17.17 15.23 5.19
C ARG A 412 -17.47 16.72 5.13
N ALA A 413 -17.95 17.21 3.99
CA ALA A 413 -18.33 18.61 3.81
C ALA A 413 -19.80 18.87 4.12
N HIS A 414 -20.66 17.85 4.01
CA HIS A 414 -22.10 17.93 4.21
C HIS A 414 -22.58 16.78 5.08
N PRO A 415 -23.73 16.89 5.80
CA PRO A 415 -24.27 15.78 6.57
C PRO A 415 -24.43 14.50 5.75
N GLY A 416 -24.01 13.37 6.27
CA GLY A 416 -24.03 12.09 5.57
C GLY A 416 -25.14 11.17 6.04
N LEU A 417 -25.72 10.40 5.12
CA LEU A 417 -26.65 9.30 5.40
C LEU A 417 -25.99 7.96 5.06
N VAL A 418 -25.80 7.12 6.06
CA VAL A 418 -25.31 5.75 5.92
C VAL A 418 -26.41 4.77 6.21
N VAL A 419 -26.78 3.96 5.23
CA VAL A 419 -27.80 2.92 5.36
C VAL A 419 -27.13 1.56 5.38
N THR A 420 -27.17 0.84 6.50
CA THR A 420 -26.61 -0.51 6.62
C THR A 420 -27.71 -1.56 6.46
N LEU A 421 -27.57 -2.40 5.45
CA LEU A 421 -28.44 -3.54 5.20
C LEU A 421 -27.92 -4.76 5.93
N TYR A 422 -28.64 -5.22 6.95
CA TYR A 422 -28.30 -6.40 7.73
C TYR A 422 -28.99 -7.66 7.17
N ASN A 423 -28.23 -8.75 7.09
CA ASN A 423 -28.76 -10.04 6.66
C ASN A 423 -29.40 -10.77 7.86
N ALA A 424 -30.71 -10.91 7.84
CA ALA A 424 -31.46 -11.59 8.90
C ALA A 424 -31.06 -13.06 9.14
N TYR A 425 -30.40 -13.70 8.16
CA TYR A 425 -29.97 -15.09 8.24
C TYR A 425 -28.51 -15.25 8.63
N ARG A 426 -27.79 -14.15 8.88
CA ARG A 426 -26.43 -14.16 9.41
C ARG A 426 -26.45 -13.75 10.88
N PRO A 427 -26.12 -14.64 11.83
CA PRO A 427 -26.21 -14.32 13.28
C PRO A 427 -25.49 -13.04 13.68
N ARG A 428 -24.33 -12.79 13.07
CA ARG A 428 -23.56 -11.57 13.31
C ARG A 428 -24.28 -10.30 12.87
N ASP A 429 -24.83 -10.30 11.67
CA ASP A 429 -25.57 -9.15 11.13
C ASP A 429 -26.83 -8.89 11.99
N LEU A 430 -27.53 -9.96 12.38
CA LEU A 430 -28.70 -9.87 13.25
C LEU A 430 -28.35 -9.27 14.63
N SER A 431 -27.27 -9.73 15.23
CA SER A 431 -26.77 -9.17 16.51
C SER A 431 -26.44 -7.68 16.42
N HIS A 432 -25.81 -7.25 15.31
CA HIS A 432 -25.55 -5.82 15.09
C HIS A 432 -26.83 -5.01 14.86
N TYR A 433 -27.82 -5.60 14.23
CA TYR A 433 -29.12 -4.96 14.04
C TYR A 433 -29.90 -4.80 15.35
N GLU A 434 -29.96 -5.86 16.17
CA GLU A 434 -30.64 -5.86 17.47
C GLU A 434 -29.99 -4.87 18.45
N ASN A 435 -28.68 -4.71 18.39
CA ASN A 435 -27.92 -3.78 19.25
C ASN A 435 -27.56 -2.48 18.53
N PHE A 436 -28.26 -2.12 17.46
CA PHE A 436 -27.87 -1.04 16.54
C PHE A 436 -27.57 0.29 17.24
N SER A 437 -28.48 0.75 18.10
CA SER A 437 -28.34 2.04 18.79
C SER A 437 -27.17 2.04 19.78
N GLY A 438 -27.04 0.99 20.58
CA GLY A 438 -25.95 0.86 21.56
C GLY A 438 -24.58 0.72 20.88
N TYR A 439 -24.53 0.02 19.75
CA TYR A 439 -23.31 -0.14 18.96
C TYR A 439 -22.88 1.20 18.35
N HIS A 440 -23.78 1.94 17.69
CA HIS A 440 -23.42 3.21 17.06
C HIS A 440 -23.13 4.34 18.06
N ALA A 441 -23.73 4.31 19.24
CA ALA A 441 -23.41 5.26 20.32
C ALA A 441 -21.98 5.12 20.82
N GLN A 442 -21.34 3.96 20.64
CA GLN A 442 -20.00 3.66 21.14
C GLN A 442 -19.10 3.03 20.06
N LEU A 443 -19.26 3.45 18.81
CA LEU A 443 -18.67 2.81 17.62
C LEU A 443 -17.15 2.55 17.77
N TYR A 444 -16.40 3.53 18.23
CA TYR A 444 -14.94 3.43 18.42
C TYR A 444 -14.51 2.49 19.55
N ARG A 445 -15.37 2.24 20.54
CA ARG A 445 -15.08 1.31 21.64
C ARG A 445 -14.95 -0.13 21.16
N PHE A 446 -15.63 -0.49 20.08
CA PHE A 446 -15.65 -1.84 19.51
C PHE A 446 -14.55 -2.09 18.49
N VAL A 447 -13.64 -1.14 18.29
CA VAL A 447 -12.47 -1.34 17.43
C VAL A 447 -11.63 -2.49 17.98
N GLU A 448 -11.27 -3.40 17.09
CA GLU A 448 -10.49 -4.57 17.42
C GLU A 448 -9.05 -4.20 17.79
N GLY A 449 -8.48 -4.91 18.76
CA GLY A 449 -7.06 -4.81 19.04
C GLY A 449 -6.25 -5.43 17.92
N THR A 450 -5.37 -4.66 17.33
CA THR A 450 -4.45 -5.14 16.31
C THR A 450 -3.24 -5.82 16.94
N THR A 451 -2.80 -6.95 16.38
CA THR A 451 -1.66 -7.71 16.87
C THR A 451 -0.66 -7.99 15.77
N ALA A 452 0.62 -7.91 16.11
CA ALA A 452 1.72 -8.41 15.32
C ALA A 452 2.66 -9.20 16.24
N THR A 453 3.13 -10.34 15.76
CA THR A 453 4.00 -11.25 16.54
C THR A 453 5.28 -11.59 15.76
N PRO A 454 6.19 -10.61 15.52
CA PRO A 454 7.30 -10.72 14.58
C PRO A 454 8.25 -11.88 14.82
N PHE A 455 8.40 -12.32 16.08
CA PHE A 455 9.33 -13.38 16.44
C PHE A 455 8.64 -14.60 17.06
N SER A 456 7.36 -14.86 16.71
CA SER A 456 6.72 -16.15 16.99
C SER A 456 7.45 -17.28 16.25
N ALA A 457 7.34 -18.52 16.71
CA ALA A 457 8.04 -19.66 16.10
C ALA A 457 7.79 -19.78 14.59
N ARG A 458 6.54 -19.65 14.13
CA ARG A 458 6.20 -19.66 12.69
C ARG A 458 6.77 -18.46 11.93
N ALA A 459 6.82 -17.28 12.56
CA ALA A 459 7.41 -16.11 11.93
C ALA A 459 8.92 -16.29 11.79
N ARG A 460 9.62 -16.76 12.84
CA ARG A 460 11.06 -17.04 12.77
C ARG A 460 11.40 -18.04 11.69
N ASP A 461 10.66 -19.15 11.62
CA ASP A 461 10.87 -20.14 10.56
C ASP A 461 10.75 -19.54 9.16
N ARG A 462 9.87 -18.58 8.97
CA ARG A 462 9.58 -17.95 7.68
C ARG A 462 10.57 -16.85 7.30
N VAL A 463 11.04 -16.02 8.24
CA VAL A 463 11.77 -14.79 7.94
C VAL A 463 13.17 -14.69 8.55
N LEU A 464 13.50 -15.47 9.58
CA LEU A 464 14.77 -15.29 10.31
C LEU A 464 16.00 -15.46 9.43
N HIS A 465 16.00 -16.44 8.52
CA HIS A 465 17.06 -16.65 7.54
C HIS A 465 17.20 -15.45 6.60
N ALA A 466 16.07 -14.85 6.17
CA ALA A 466 16.08 -13.67 5.31
C ALA A 466 16.65 -12.44 6.02
N LEU A 467 16.39 -12.27 7.32
CA LEU A 467 16.99 -11.21 8.14
C LEU A 467 18.51 -11.38 8.22
N VAL A 468 18.99 -12.59 8.50
CA VAL A 468 20.44 -12.89 8.55
C VAL A 468 21.09 -12.63 7.21
N ILE A 469 20.49 -13.08 6.10
CA ILE A 469 21.00 -12.82 4.75
C ILE A 469 21.02 -11.32 4.45
N SER A 470 19.93 -10.60 4.74
CA SER A 470 19.85 -9.14 4.52
C SER A 470 20.94 -8.40 5.29
N ALA A 471 21.08 -8.68 6.58
CA ALA A 471 22.10 -8.04 7.42
C ALA A 471 23.52 -8.28 6.88
N ILE A 472 23.87 -9.54 6.63
CA ILE A 472 25.19 -9.90 6.12
C ILE A 472 25.45 -9.25 4.76
N ARG A 473 24.49 -9.31 3.85
CA ARG A 473 24.63 -8.81 2.48
C ARG A 473 24.73 -7.29 2.40
N LEU A 474 23.97 -6.58 3.23
CA LEU A 474 23.92 -5.11 3.20
C LEU A 474 25.04 -4.47 4.04
N LEU A 475 25.46 -5.10 5.13
CA LEU A 475 26.48 -4.54 6.01
C LEU A 475 27.91 -4.80 5.51
N TYR A 476 28.16 -5.94 4.86
CA TYR A 476 29.50 -6.36 4.45
C TYR A 476 29.67 -6.32 2.92
N PRO A 477 30.43 -5.35 2.36
CA PRO A 477 30.59 -5.20 0.91
C PRO A 477 31.13 -6.46 0.20
N LYS A 478 31.94 -7.28 0.90
CA LYS A 478 32.45 -8.56 0.39
C LYS A 478 31.39 -9.65 0.23
N MET A 479 30.19 -9.41 0.78
CA MET A 479 29.04 -10.32 0.72
C MET A 479 27.93 -9.81 -0.19
N ALA A 480 28.13 -8.71 -0.92
CA ALA A 480 27.07 -7.95 -1.56
C ALA A 480 26.58 -8.56 -2.90
N ASN A 481 27.50 -9.00 -3.77
CA ASN A 481 27.17 -9.47 -5.11
C ASN A 481 26.61 -10.89 -5.11
N ASN A 482 26.00 -11.29 -6.21
CA ASN A 482 25.35 -12.59 -6.30
C ASN A 482 26.31 -13.77 -6.07
N GLU A 483 27.55 -13.63 -6.51
CA GLU A 483 28.58 -14.67 -6.38
C GLU A 483 29.22 -14.73 -4.99
N ASP A 484 28.97 -13.69 -4.16
CA ASP A 484 29.61 -13.54 -2.85
C ASP A 484 28.95 -14.40 -1.76
N ALA A 485 27.85 -15.07 -2.06
CA ALA A 485 27.21 -15.96 -1.08
C ALA A 485 28.14 -17.04 -0.54
N LYS A 486 29.13 -17.48 -1.34
CA LYS A 486 30.19 -18.41 -0.93
C LYS A 486 31.19 -17.81 0.06
N ALA A 487 31.32 -16.47 0.09
CA ALA A 487 32.28 -15.78 0.93
C ALA A 487 31.94 -15.74 2.42
N ILE A 488 30.81 -16.33 2.84
CA ILE A 488 30.37 -16.40 4.25
C ILE A 488 31.45 -16.99 5.16
N ALA A 489 32.27 -17.93 4.64
CA ALA A 489 33.39 -18.52 5.38
C ALA A 489 34.54 -17.54 5.67
N SER A 490 34.62 -16.42 4.92
CA SER A 490 35.64 -15.37 5.10
C SER A 490 35.25 -14.32 6.15
N LEU A 491 34.01 -14.31 6.63
CA LEU A 491 33.59 -13.41 7.70
C LEU A 491 34.22 -13.89 9.03
N SER A 492 34.74 -12.93 9.78
CA SER A 492 35.22 -13.21 11.14
C SER A 492 34.07 -13.58 12.06
N GLN A 493 34.34 -14.32 13.12
CA GLN A 493 33.32 -14.66 14.12
C GLN A 493 32.72 -13.40 14.71
N THR A 494 33.49 -12.35 14.98
CA THR A 494 33.04 -11.05 15.47
C THR A 494 32.00 -10.40 14.54
N GLN A 495 32.19 -10.50 13.21
CA GLN A 495 31.22 -9.96 12.24
C GLN A 495 29.90 -10.75 12.25
N VAL A 496 29.99 -12.06 12.38
CA VAL A 496 28.81 -12.94 12.50
C VAL A 496 28.06 -12.66 13.80
N ASP A 497 28.79 -12.54 14.92
CA ASP A 497 28.21 -12.27 16.24
C ASP A 497 27.54 -10.89 16.25
N ALA A 498 28.11 -9.87 15.61
CA ALA A 498 27.50 -8.55 15.50
C ALA A 498 26.12 -8.60 14.81
N VAL A 499 25.96 -9.36 13.74
CA VAL A 499 24.67 -9.57 13.07
C VAL A 499 23.70 -10.32 13.97
N LYS A 500 24.17 -11.35 14.64
CA LYS A 500 23.39 -12.14 15.58
C LYS A 500 22.88 -11.29 16.73
N ASP A 501 23.76 -10.51 17.37
CA ASP A 501 23.43 -9.65 18.51
C ASP A 501 22.44 -8.56 18.13
N MET A 502 22.58 -7.92 16.97
CA MET A 502 21.64 -6.95 16.44
C MET A 502 20.21 -7.54 16.39
N ILE A 503 20.05 -8.74 15.85
CA ILE A 503 18.74 -9.42 15.75
C ILE A 503 18.24 -9.81 17.14
N LEU A 504 19.10 -10.37 18.00
CA LEU A 504 18.74 -10.83 19.33
C LEU A 504 18.39 -9.69 20.30
N ASP A 505 19.00 -8.52 20.15
CA ASP A 505 18.69 -7.34 20.95
C ASP A 505 17.28 -6.81 20.63
N ARG A 506 16.89 -6.84 19.37
CA ARG A 506 15.50 -6.52 19.01
C ARG A 506 14.51 -7.56 19.56
N ILE A 507 14.82 -8.85 19.43
CA ILE A 507 14.01 -9.93 19.98
C ILE A 507 13.86 -9.79 21.50
N LYS A 508 14.92 -9.40 22.22
CA LYS A 508 14.88 -9.13 23.66
C LYS A 508 13.85 -8.07 24.05
N ILE A 509 13.63 -7.07 23.19
CA ILE A 509 12.64 -6.01 23.43
C ILE A 509 11.23 -6.49 23.07
N VAL A 510 11.07 -7.11 21.89
CA VAL A 510 9.76 -7.45 21.31
C VAL A 510 9.19 -8.73 21.93
N LYS A 511 10.00 -9.79 22.03
CA LYS A 511 9.60 -11.11 22.54
C LYS A 511 10.74 -11.79 23.29
N PRO A 512 11.01 -11.40 24.54
CA PRO A 512 12.14 -11.92 25.32
C PRO A 512 12.21 -13.45 25.40
N SER A 513 11.05 -14.12 25.51
CA SER A 513 10.96 -15.59 25.60
C SER A 513 11.48 -16.33 24.36
N ALA A 514 11.53 -15.69 23.20
CA ALA A 514 12.01 -16.31 21.97
C ALA A 514 13.53 -16.18 21.76
N ARG A 515 14.25 -15.44 22.62
CA ARG A 515 15.65 -15.09 22.41
C ARG A 515 16.58 -16.29 22.32
N ALA A 516 16.42 -17.26 23.20
CA ALA A 516 17.29 -18.45 23.25
C ALA A 516 17.09 -19.35 22.03
N GLU A 517 15.81 -19.59 21.65
CA GLU A 517 15.47 -20.39 20.48
C GLU A 517 15.98 -19.69 19.19
N ALA A 518 15.74 -18.39 19.06
CA ALA A 518 16.20 -17.61 17.91
C ALA A 518 17.73 -17.62 17.78
N ALA A 519 18.47 -17.57 18.90
CA ALA A 519 19.92 -17.67 18.88
C ALA A 519 20.39 -19.01 18.30
N ALA A 520 19.79 -20.13 18.74
CA ALA A 520 20.10 -21.45 18.21
C ALA A 520 19.72 -21.59 16.73
N GLU A 521 18.57 -21.04 16.32
CA GLU A 521 18.11 -21.05 14.92
C GLU A 521 19.06 -20.24 14.00
N ILE A 522 19.57 -19.09 14.48
CA ILE A 522 20.57 -18.28 13.75
C ILE A 522 21.89 -19.06 13.60
N ASP A 523 22.39 -19.65 14.68
CA ASP A 523 23.63 -20.44 14.65
C ASP A 523 23.50 -21.64 13.71
N GLN A 524 22.38 -22.33 13.76
CA GLN A 524 22.09 -23.45 12.85
C GLN A 524 22.06 -23.00 11.38
N PHE A 525 21.43 -21.86 11.10
CA PHE A 525 21.36 -21.34 9.73
C PHE A 525 22.73 -20.90 9.20
N ILE A 526 23.52 -20.19 10.02
CA ILE A 526 24.86 -19.75 9.63
C ILE A 526 25.78 -20.96 9.45
N GLY A 527 25.72 -21.96 10.34
CA GLY A 527 26.46 -23.22 10.20
C GLY A 527 26.11 -23.96 8.91
N TRP A 528 24.81 -24.05 8.61
CA TRP A 528 24.32 -24.60 7.34
C TRP A 528 24.84 -23.82 6.12
N TRP A 529 24.82 -22.49 6.16
CA TRP A 529 25.32 -21.64 5.08
C TRP A 529 26.83 -21.83 4.87
N LYS A 530 27.62 -21.82 5.94
CA LYS A 530 29.07 -22.08 5.88
C LYS A 530 29.36 -23.46 5.31
N MET A 531 28.63 -24.50 5.69
CA MET A 531 28.75 -25.86 5.17
C MET A 531 28.47 -25.90 3.64
N LYS A 532 27.37 -25.26 3.20
CA LYS A 532 27.05 -25.19 1.76
C LYS A 532 28.10 -24.43 0.96
N ALA A 533 28.66 -23.37 1.52
CA ALA A 533 29.75 -22.60 0.89
C ALA A 533 31.07 -23.38 0.77
N HIS A 534 31.33 -24.33 1.69
CA HIS A 534 32.55 -25.17 1.69
C HIS A 534 32.48 -26.33 0.66
N ASN A 535 31.29 -26.83 0.40
CA ASN A 535 31.08 -27.91 -0.55
C ASN A 535 31.28 -27.40 -1.98
N ALA A 536 32.46 -27.40 -2.51
CA ALA A 536 33.04 -27.09 -3.83
C ALA A 536 32.14 -26.65 -5.03
N GLN A 537 30.88 -26.48 -4.85
CA GLN A 537 29.93 -25.97 -5.84
C GLN A 537 29.79 -24.44 -5.69
N PRO A 538 29.74 -23.66 -6.80
CA PRO A 538 29.55 -22.22 -6.71
C PRO A 538 28.18 -21.90 -6.10
N LEU A 539 28.20 -21.30 -4.92
CA LEU A 539 27.00 -20.86 -4.22
C LEU A 539 26.70 -19.39 -4.56
N TYR A 540 25.48 -19.12 -4.96
CA TYR A 540 24.99 -17.78 -5.33
C TYR A 540 23.88 -17.33 -4.38
N TYR A 541 23.63 -16.01 -4.27
CA TYR A 541 22.38 -15.56 -3.68
C TYR A 541 21.21 -15.89 -4.59
N ARG A 542 21.27 -15.48 -5.83
CA ARG A 542 20.30 -15.85 -6.86
C ARG A 542 21.01 -15.95 -8.22
N ALA A 543 20.90 -17.07 -8.87
CA ALA A 543 21.44 -17.30 -10.20
C ALA A 543 20.41 -18.06 -11.06
N ASP A 544 20.86 -18.53 -12.22
CA ASP A 544 20.12 -19.45 -13.08
C ASP A 544 19.56 -20.63 -12.23
N PRO A 545 18.33 -21.12 -12.48
CA PRO A 545 17.70 -22.23 -11.77
C PRO A 545 18.54 -23.52 -11.66
N LYS A 546 19.53 -23.69 -12.55
CA LYS A 546 20.46 -24.85 -12.54
C LYS A 546 21.62 -24.71 -11.55
N LYS A 547 21.74 -23.57 -10.84
CA LYS A 547 22.83 -23.28 -9.91
C LYS A 547 22.34 -23.32 -8.46
N TYR A 548 23.25 -23.55 -7.52
CA TYR A 548 22.92 -23.55 -6.10
C TYR A 548 22.69 -22.11 -5.61
N ASN A 549 21.44 -21.80 -5.27
CA ASN A 549 21.00 -20.51 -4.80
C ASN A 549 20.66 -20.58 -3.31
N ILE A 550 21.07 -19.58 -2.53
CA ILE A 550 20.69 -19.48 -1.12
C ILE A 550 19.29 -18.85 -0.95
N LEU A 551 18.93 -17.94 -1.87
CA LEU A 551 17.61 -17.34 -1.95
C LEU A 551 16.76 -18.11 -2.94
N ILE A 552 15.69 -18.73 -2.43
CA ILE A 552 14.75 -19.51 -3.24
C ILE A 552 13.40 -18.80 -3.19
N ASN A 553 12.79 -18.62 -4.36
CA ASN A 553 11.45 -18.11 -4.47
C ASN A 553 10.45 -19.12 -3.84
N PRO A 554 9.42 -18.68 -3.10
CA PRO A 554 8.39 -19.57 -2.55
C PRO A 554 7.71 -20.50 -3.56
N TYR A 555 7.71 -20.11 -4.83
CA TYR A 555 7.10 -20.90 -5.93
C TYR A 555 8.08 -21.87 -6.63
N ASP A 556 9.38 -21.74 -6.35
CA ASP A 556 10.38 -22.62 -6.93
C ASP A 556 10.54 -23.88 -6.07
N LYS A 557 10.76 -25.04 -6.72
CA LYS A 557 11.11 -26.27 -6.01
C LYS A 557 12.58 -26.19 -5.59
N PRO A 558 12.90 -26.25 -4.30
CA PRO A 558 14.30 -26.28 -3.87
C PRO A 558 14.96 -27.58 -4.31
N HIS A 559 16.23 -27.49 -4.72
CA HIS A 559 17.04 -28.68 -5.04
C HIS A 559 17.26 -29.60 -3.82
N ASP A 560 17.14 -29.05 -2.63
CA ASP A 560 17.38 -29.71 -1.35
C ASP A 560 16.37 -29.16 -0.33
N PRO A 561 15.66 -30.02 0.40
CA PRO A 561 14.67 -29.61 1.41
C PRO A 561 15.22 -28.73 2.56
N SER A 562 16.56 -28.71 2.73
CA SER A 562 17.20 -27.86 3.74
C SER A 562 17.18 -26.36 3.40
N TYR A 563 16.87 -25.99 2.15
CA TYR A 563 16.76 -24.60 1.74
C TYR A 563 15.40 -24.03 2.12
N LYS A 564 15.39 -22.86 2.73
CA LYS A 564 14.18 -22.16 3.13
C LYS A 564 13.73 -21.18 2.05
N PRO A 565 12.45 -21.19 1.63
CA PRO A 565 11.91 -20.19 0.72
C PRO A 565 11.97 -18.79 1.33
N THR A 566 12.44 -17.82 0.56
CA THR A 566 12.54 -16.41 0.96
C THR A 566 11.43 -15.60 0.30
N LEU A 567 10.71 -14.82 1.09
CA LEU A 567 9.58 -14.01 0.63
C LEU A 567 10.02 -12.96 -0.39
N GLN A 568 9.21 -12.73 -1.42
CA GLN A 568 9.35 -11.62 -2.37
C GLN A 568 8.37 -10.48 -2.08
N SER A 569 7.29 -10.76 -1.35
CA SER A 569 6.32 -9.80 -0.85
C SER A 569 6.04 -10.07 0.62
N MET A 570 5.83 -9.02 1.40
CA MET A 570 5.43 -9.12 2.81
C MET A 570 4.05 -9.76 3.00
N ARG A 571 3.28 -9.87 1.92
CA ARG A 571 1.92 -10.46 1.89
C ARG A 571 1.93 -11.95 1.58
N GLU A 572 3.05 -12.53 1.20
CA GLU A 572 3.23 -13.97 0.99
C GLU A 572 3.33 -14.73 2.31
N VAL A 573 2.29 -14.66 3.12
CA VAL A 573 2.31 -15.17 4.50
C VAL A 573 1.84 -16.62 4.63
N GLU A 574 1.19 -17.18 3.61
CA GLU A 574 0.74 -18.56 3.58
C GLU A 574 1.74 -19.45 2.85
N SER A 575 1.85 -20.70 3.30
CA SER A 575 2.63 -21.70 2.57
C SER A 575 1.94 -22.07 1.27
N VAL A 576 2.71 -22.25 0.21
CA VAL A 576 2.20 -22.79 -1.06
C VAL A 576 1.64 -24.19 -0.81
N ALA A 577 0.36 -24.40 -1.08
CA ALA A 577 -0.26 -25.72 -1.08
C ALA A 577 -0.11 -26.33 -2.48
N ASN A 578 0.51 -27.51 -2.57
CA ASN A 578 0.52 -28.27 -3.80
C ASN A 578 -0.85 -28.93 -3.98
N MET A 579 -1.56 -28.61 -5.06
CA MET A 579 -2.75 -29.36 -5.48
C MET A 579 -2.32 -30.49 -6.44
N TYR A 580 -2.63 -31.71 -6.07
CA TYR A 580 -2.49 -32.86 -6.96
C TYR A 580 -3.85 -33.16 -7.59
N TYR A 581 -3.90 -33.12 -8.91
CA TYR A 581 -5.04 -33.66 -9.66
C TYR A 581 -4.78 -35.13 -9.89
N TYR A 582 -5.66 -35.97 -9.40
CA TYR A 582 -5.77 -37.34 -9.84
C TYR A 582 -6.78 -37.39 -11.00
N THR A 583 -6.33 -37.70 -12.20
CA THR A 583 -7.21 -38.18 -13.27
C THR A 583 -7.39 -39.65 -13.02
N GLU A 584 -8.62 -40.11 -12.76
CA GLU A 584 -8.98 -41.50 -12.91
C GLU A 584 -8.94 -41.82 -14.42
N ASP A 585 -8.01 -42.68 -14.84
CA ASP A 585 -7.95 -43.24 -16.18
C ASP A 585 -9.06 -44.30 -16.34
#